data_12af00c49c7d9e444bf4587abe28587a
#
_entry.id   12af00c49c7d9e444bf4587abe28587a
#
_cell.length_a   1.000
_cell.length_b   1.000
_cell.length_c   1.000
_cell.angle_alpha   90.00
_cell.angle_beta   90.00
_cell.angle_gamma   90.00
#
_symmetry.space_group_name_H-M   'P 1'
#
loop_
_entity.id
_entity.type
_entity.pdbx_description
1 polymer ?
#
loop_
_entity_poly.entity_id
_entity_poly.type
_entity_poly.pdbx_seq_one_letter_code
_entity_poly.pdbx_strand_id
1 'polypeptide(L)'
;TRDGFNRIVKHALSSGQGMMFVINLGKNWSTHAVTLWGVSFDESGLADTLYMVDNNDGRYDARGTIRAMKVKYLPYSSSNSELYPYVPNSLGDFTIRIESLCTLSLGREWIK
;
A
#
# COMPACT_ATOMS: atom_id res chain seq x y z
N THR A 1 -6.10 -6.98 -6.95
CA THR A 1 -7.42 -7.23 -6.33
C THR A 1 -7.32 -7.21 -4.82
N ARG A 2 -8.46 -7.08 -4.16
CA ARG A 2 -8.54 -7.12 -2.70
C ARG A 2 -7.91 -8.40 -2.13
N ASP A 3 -8.28 -9.53 -2.67
CA ASP A 3 -7.80 -10.81 -2.15
C ASP A 3 -6.32 -11.03 -2.42
N GLY A 4 -5.87 -10.67 -3.62
CA GLY A 4 -4.46 -10.74 -3.96
C GLY A 4 -3.60 -9.83 -3.10
N PHE A 5 -4.05 -8.58 -2.91
CA PHE A 5 -3.37 -7.61 -2.07
C PHE A 5 -3.23 -8.12 -0.63
N ASN A 6 -4.32 -8.59 -0.05
CA ASN A 6 -4.31 -9.08 1.33
C ASN A 6 -3.46 -10.33 1.51
N ARG A 7 -3.48 -11.23 0.53
CA ARG A 7 -2.65 -12.43 0.57
C ARG A 7 -1.16 -12.07 0.60
N ILE A 8 -0.73 -11.15 -0.27
CA ILE A 8 0.67 -10.75 -0.34
C ILE A 8 1.10 -10.02 0.93
N VAL A 9 0.27 -9.13 1.43
CA VAL A 9 0.57 -8.38 2.65
C VAL A 9 0.74 -9.33 3.83
N LYS A 10 -0.19 -10.27 4.01
CA LYS A 10 -0.11 -11.23 5.11
C LYS A 10 1.11 -12.13 5.01
N HIS A 11 1.42 -12.59 3.80
CA HIS A 11 2.59 -13.41 3.58
C HIS A 11 3.88 -12.65 3.91
N ALA A 12 3.99 -11.42 3.45
CA ALA A 12 5.18 -10.61 3.69
C ALA A 12 5.37 -10.33 5.18
N LEU A 13 4.31 -9.99 5.89
CA LEU A 13 4.39 -9.73 7.33
C LEU A 13 4.80 -10.98 8.10
N SER A 14 4.23 -12.13 7.77
CA SER A 14 4.56 -13.38 8.46
C SER A 14 5.94 -13.89 8.13
N SER A 15 6.49 -13.50 6.99
CA SER A 15 7.83 -13.91 6.54
C SER A 15 8.92 -12.89 6.85
N GLY A 16 8.57 -11.77 7.47
CA GLY A 16 9.53 -10.71 7.79
C GLY A 16 10.09 -10.00 6.57
N GLN A 17 9.33 -9.95 5.48
CA GLN A 17 9.75 -9.29 4.26
C GLN A 17 9.43 -7.80 4.31
N GLY A 18 10.31 -7.00 3.71
CA GLY A 18 10.01 -5.59 3.46
C GLY A 18 8.97 -5.46 2.37
N MET A 19 8.19 -4.39 2.41
CA MET A 19 7.15 -4.15 1.42
C MET A 19 7.23 -2.73 0.89
N MET A 20 6.97 -2.59 -0.40
CA MET A 20 6.82 -1.31 -1.06
C MET A 20 5.64 -1.42 -2.01
N PHE A 21 4.81 -0.40 -2.06
CA PHE A 21 3.72 -0.42 -3.03
C PHE A 21 3.74 0.79 -3.93
N VAL A 22 3.22 0.60 -5.13
CA VAL A 22 3.14 1.63 -6.15
C VAL A 22 1.70 2.09 -6.23
N ILE A 23 1.51 3.39 -6.08
CA ILE A 23 0.20 4.02 -6.18
C ILE A 23 0.07 4.75 -7.50
N ASN A 24 -1.15 4.79 -8.02
CA ASN A 24 -1.48 5.49 -9.25
C ASN A 24 -2.15 6.81 -8.89
N LEU A 25 -1.47 7.91 -9.20
CA LEU A 25 -1.95 9.25 -8.84
C LEU A 25 -3.05 9.77 -9.78
N GLY A 26 -3.35 9.04 -10.84
CA GLY A 26 -4.47 9.35 -11.72
C GLY A 26 -4.26 10.46 -12.71
N LYS A 27 -3.17 11.19 -12.63
CA LYS A 27 -2.87 12.29 -13.56
C LYS A 27 -1.58 12.02 -14.31
N ASN A 28 -1.62 12.21 -15.62
CA ASN A 28 -0.42 12.11 -16.48
C ASN A 28 0.33 10.79 -16.33
N TRP A 29 -0.38 9.71 -16.03
CA TRP A 29 0.22 8.38 -15.87
C TRP A 29 1.28 8.33 -14.78
N SER A 30 1.20 9.25 -13.81
CA SER A 30 2.15 9.30 -12.72
C SER A 30 1.95 8.15 -11.76
N THR A 31 3.05 7.50 -11.40
CA THR A 31 3.07 6.51 -10.34
C THR A 31 4.03 6.96 -9.26
N HIS A 32 3.83 6.47 -8.05
CA HIS A 32 4.64 6.83 -6.91
C HIS A 32 4.82 5.62 -6.02
N ALA A 33 6.03 5.39 -5.56
CA ALA A 33 6.36 4.25 -4.71
C ALA A 33 6.50 4.71 -3.26
N VAL A 34 5.89 3.95 -2.34
CA VAL A 34 5.98 4.24 -0.91
C VAL A 34 6.35 2.97 -0.17
N THR A 35 7.05 3.12 0.95
CA THR A 35 7.45 2.00 1.80
C THR A 35 6.36 1.71 2.81
N LEU A 36 5.98 0.45 2.92
CA LEU A 36 4.97 -0.01 3.87
C LEU A 36 5.65 -0.56 5.11
N TRP A 37 5.38 0.05 6.25
CA TRP A 37 6.00 -0.33 7.52
C TRP A 37 5.14 -1.22 8.38
N GLY A 38 3.83 -1.15 8.21
CA GLY A 38 2.94 -1.97 9.00
C GLY A 38 1.52 -1.91 8.47
N VAL A 39 0.67 -2.80 8.96
CA VAL A 39 -0.71 -2.92 8.52
C VAL A 39 -1.59 -3.27 9.72
N SER A 40 -2.74 -2.63 9.83
CA SER A 40 -3.80 -3.05 10.73
C SER A 40 -4.89 -3.74 9.93
N PHE A 41 -5.49 -4.77 10.50
CA PHE A 41 -6.54 -5.56 9.86
C PHE A 41 -7.86 -5.34 10.58
N ASP A 42 -8.96 -5.37 9.83
CA ASP A 42 -10.30 -5.28 10.40
C ASP A 42 -10.75 -6.64 10.95
N GLU A 43 -11.99 -6.69 11.44
CA GLU A 43 -12.54 -7.90 12.04
C GLU A 43 -12.65 -9.06 11.06
N SER A 44 -12.80 -8.76 9.76
CA SER A 44 -12.88 -9.80 8.74
C SER A 44 -11.50 -10.24 8.25
N GLY A 45 -10.43 -9.64 8.76
CA GLY A 45 -9.07 -9.99 8.37
C GLY A 45 -8.56 -9.28 7.13
N LEU A 46 -9.22 -8.23 6.70
CA LEU A 46 -8.76 -7.40 5.58
C LEU A 46 -7.96 -6.20 6.11
N ALA A 47 -6.90 -5.86 5.39
CA ALA A 47 -6.11 -4.68 5.71
C ALA A 47 -7.00 -3.43 5.64
N ASP A 48 -7.05 -2.65 6.70
CA ASP A 48 -7.86 -1.44 6.75
C ASP A 48 -7.04 -0.17 6.97
N THR A 49 -5.83 -0.30 7.47
CA THR A 49 -4.94 0.84 7.67
C THR A 49 -3.52 0.43 7.30
N LEU A 50 -2.88 1.24 6.47
CA LEU A 50 -1.50 1.06 6.07
C LEU A 50 -0.65 2.12 6.74
N TYR A 51 0.46 1.70 7.34
CA TYR A 51 1.44 2.59 7.95
C TYR A 51 2.61 2.70 7.00
N MET A 52 2.76 3.86 6.39
CA MET A 52 3.69 4.03 5.29
C MET A 52 4.62 5.21 5.48
N VAL A 53 5.76 5.16 4.82
CA VAL A 53 6.70 6.27 4.73
C VAL A 53 6.81 6.67 3.27
N ASP A 54 6.56 7.94 3.01
CA ASP A 54 6.70 8.53 1.69
C ASP A 54 7.95 9.40 1.71
N ASN A 55 9.01 8.94 1.07
CA ASN A 55 10.28 9.64 1.04
C ASN A 55 10.28 10.84 0.09
N ASN A 56 9.20 11.02 -0.65
CA ASN A 56 9.15 11.98 -1.73
C ASN A 56 7.96 12.94 -1.60
N ASP A 57 7.52 13.23 -0.38
CA ASP A 57 6.34 14.08 -0.18
C ASP A 57 6.64 15.58 -0.36
N GLY A 58 7.90 15.94 -0.60
CA GLY A 58 8.27 17.30 -0.89
C GLY A 58 8.45 18.23 0.30
N ARG A 59 8.23 17.75 1.51
CA ARG A 59 8.39 18.52 2.74
C ARG A 59 9.47 17.93 3.62
N TYR A 60 10.43 18.75 4.00
CA TYR A 60 11.55 18.28 4.82
C TYR A 60 11.13 17.79 6.19
N ASP A 61 10.18 18.46 6.80
CA ASP A 61 9.70 18.14 8.14
C ASP A 61 8.87 16.86 8.18
N ALA A 62 8.34 16.43 7.04
CA ALA A 62 7.54 15.21 6.94
C ALA A 62 8.35 14.02 6.43
N ARG A 63 9.60 14.24 6.04
CA ARG A 63 10.44 13.18 5.48
C ARG A 63 10.73 12.12 6.55
N GLY A 64 10.46 10.87 6.22
CA GLY A 64 10.66 9.76 7.15
C GLY A 64 9.58 9.61 8.20
N THR A 65 8.54 10.44 8.18
CA THR A 65 7.43 10.32 9.11
C THR A 65 6.50 9.20 8.67
N ILE A 66 6.11 8.35 9.63
CA ILE A 66 5.14 7.29 9.36
C ILE A 66 3.75 7.89 9.32
N ARG A 67 3.03 7.62 8.25
CA ARG A 67 1.65 8.05 8.07
C ARG A 67 0.71 6.87 8.07
N ALA A 68 -0.43 7.03 8.74
CA ALA A 68 -1.49 6.04 8.71
C ALA A 68 -2.48 6.40 7.60
N MET A 69 -2.70 5.47 6.68
CA MET A 69 -3.61 5.66 5.55
C MET A 69 -4.68 4.59 5.58
N LYS A 70 -5.94 5.01 5.59
CA LYS A 70 -7.06 4.08 5.50
C LYS A 70 -7.13 3.48 4.10
N VAL A 71 -7.63 2.25 4.02
CA VAL A 71 -7.82 1.54 2.76
C VAL A 71 -9.30 1.26 2.59
N LYS A 72 -9.81 1.50 1.38
CA LYS A 72 -11.12 1.02 0.95
C LYS A 72 -10.97 0.14 -0.26
N TYR A 73 -11.85 -0.83 -0.38
CA TYR A 73 -11.84 -1.75 -1.51
C TYR A 73 -13.02 -1.41 -2.42
N LEU A 74 -12.71 -0.95 -3.62
CA LEU A 74 -13.69 -0.43 -4.56
C LEU A 74 -13.51 -1.11 -5.91
N PRO A 75 -14.58 -1.22 -6.72
CA PRO A 75 -14.45 -1.73 -8.09
C PRO A 75 -13.67 -0.72 -8.93
N TYR A 76 -12.85 -1.27 -9.83
CA TYR A 76 -12.06 -0.43 -10.73
C TYR A 76 -12.95 0.23 -11.78
N SER A 77 -13.96 -0.48 -12.25
CA SER A 77 -14.90 0.03 -13.23
C SER A 77 -16.28 -0.56 -13.00
N SER A 78 -17.31 0.04 -13.60
CA SER A 78 -18.67 -0.46 -13.49
C SER A 78 -18.88 -1.84 -14.13
N SER A 79 -18.00 -2.23 -15.04
CA SER A 79 -18.08 -3.53 -15.72
C SER A 79 -17.35 -4.65 -15.01
N ASN A 80 -16.60 -4.33 -13.95
CA ASN A 80 -15.79 -5.31 -13.22
C ASN A 80 -16.20 -5.30 -11.74
N SER A 81 -16.69 -6.44 -11.26
CA SER A 81 -17.15 -6.58 -9.88
C SER A 81 -16.02 -6.80 -8.89
N GLU A 82 -14.79 -7.03 -9.35
CA GLU A 82 -13.66 -7.23 -8.46
C GLU A 82 -13.30 -5.95 -7.72
N LEU A 83 -12.89 -6.09 -6.47
CA LEU A 83 -12.51 -4.98 -5.61
C LEU A 83 -11.01 -4.82 -5.58
N TYR A 84 -10.57 -3.57 -5.56
CA TYR A 84 -9.16 -3.20 -5.53
C TYR A 84 -8.90 -2.24 -4.36
N PRO A 85 -7.69 -2.25 -3.79
CA PRO A 85 -7.37 -1.36 -2.69
C PRO A 85 -7.15 0.08 -3.15
N TYR A 86 -7.82 1.02 -2.47
CA TYR A 86 -7.69 2.45 -2.71
C TYR A 86 -7.31 3.16 -1.42
N VAL A 87 -6.48 4.18 -1.54
CA VAL A 87 -6.14 5.07 -0.43
C VAL A 87 -6.63 6.47 -0.74
N PRO A 88 -6.81 7.33 0.27
CA PRO A 88 -7.35 8.66 0.03
C PRO A 88 -6.32 9.59 -0.61
N ASN A 89 -6.81 10.51 -1.43
CA ASN A 89 -6.03 11.61 -1.95
C ASN A 89 -5.91 12.73 -0.89
N SER A 90 -5.35 13.86 -1.26
CA SER A 90 -5.14 14.98 -0.32
C SER A 90 -6.45 15.57 0.21
N LEU A 91 -7.57 15.33 -0.47
CA LEU A 91 -8.89 15.80 -0.06
C LEU A 91 -9.66 14.76 0.76
N GLY A 92 -9.08 13.58 0.96
CA GLY A 92 -9.71 12.50 1.69
C GLY A 92 -10.57 11.56 0.83
N ASP A 93 -10.60 11.77 -0.47
CA ASP A 93 -11.35 10.90 -1.37
C ASP A 93 -10.52 9.68 -1.77
N PHE A 94 -11.15 8.51 -1.76
CA PHE A 94 -10.47 7.25 -2.07
C PHE A 94 -10.36 7.05 -3.58
N THR A 95 -9.47 7.81 -4.20
CA THR A 95 -9.26 7.80 -5.65
C THR A 95 -7.91 7.27 -6.08
N ILE A 96 -7.00 7.03 -5.13
CA ILE A 96 -5.65 6.56 -5.44
C ILE A 96 -5.62 5.05 -5.31
N ARG A 97 -5.53 4.35 -6.45
CA ARG A 97 -5.47 2.89 -6.45
C ARG A 97 -4.04 2.42 -6.17
N ILE A 98 -3.92 1.39 -5.34
CA ILE A 98 -2.65 0.69 -5.16
C ILE A 98 -2.49 -0.23 -6.36
N GLU A 99 -1.51 0.06 -7.20
CA GLU A 99 -1.35 -0.59 -8.49
C GLU A 99 -0.58 -1.90 -8.39
N SER A 100 0.46 -1.91 -7.57
CA SER A 100 1.26 -3.10 -7.37
C SER A 100 1.90 -3.08 -5.99
N LEU A 101 2.30 -4.26 -5.53
CA LEU A 101 2.96 -4.45 -4.25
C LEU A 101 4.20 -5.30 -4.48
N CYS A 102 5.34 -4.78 -4.08
CA CYS A 102 6.62 -5.48 -4.18
C CYS A 102 7.07 -5.91 -2.80
N THR A 103 7.59 -7.10 -2.69
CA THR A 103 8.14 -7.62 -1.44
C THR A 103 9.64 -7.87 -1.63
N LEU A 104 10.38 -7.73 -0.54
CA LEU A 104 11.82 -7.92 -0.55
C LEU A 104 12.20 -8.84 0.59
N SER A 105 12.83 -9.97 0.23
CA SER A 105 13.38 -10.91 1.20
C SER A 105 14.87 -10.65 1.34
N LEU A 106 15.35 -10.69 2.58
CA LEU A 106 16.80 -10.70 2.82
C LEU A 106 17.32 -12.11 2.59
N GLY A 107 18.29 -12.25 1.70
CA GLY A 107 18.98 -13.52 1.49
C GLY A 107 19.84 -13.88 2.68
N ARG A 108 20.16 -15.15 2.78
CA ARG A 108 21.01 -15.64 3.87
C ARG A 108 22.39 -14.98 3.90
N GLU A 109 22.85 -14.52 2.77
CA GLU A 109 24.14 -13.84 2.65
C GLU A 109 24.20 -12.57 3.49
N TRP A 110 23.08 -11.96 3.74
CA TRP A 110 22.99 -10.73 4.52
C TRP A 110 23.11 -10.96 6.01
N ILE A 111 23.00 -12.20 6.45
CA ILE A 111 22.94 -12.55 7.87
C ILE A 111 24.25 -13.14 8.37
N LYS A 112 25.17 -13.41 7.47
CA LYS A 112 26.46 -14.03 7.82
C LYS A 112 27.38 -13.09 8.58
#